data_21267e85dfd9fea3133eb51736a36cf5
#
_entry.id   21267e85dfd9fea3133eb51736a36cf5
#
_cell.length_a   1.000
_cell.length_b   1.000
_cell.length_c   1.000
_cell.angle_alpha   90.00
_cell.angle_beta   90.00
_cell.angle_gamma   90.00
#
_symmetry.space_group_name_H-M   'P 1'
#
loop_
_entity.id
_entity.type
_entity.pdbx_description
1 polymer ?
#
loop_
_entity_poly.entity_id
_entity_poly.type
_entity_poly.pdbx_seq_one_letter_code
_entity_poly.pdbx_strand_id
1 'polypeptide(L)'
;MLVIQDPDAPVGNKPANHGLTVAINPTLAGIPENGLADPSPIPGLKHGKGVLGHRGYAGPLPMRSHGPHTYVFQLFALDQRLDLPDTFTLDETPMP
;
A
#
# COMPACT_ATOMS: atom_id res chain seq x y z
N MET A 1 8.33 -1.95 4.40
CA MET A 1 6.90 -1.60 4.29
C MET A 1 6.73 -0.56 3.20
N LEU A 2 5.81 -0.80 2.31
CA LEU A 2 5.48 0.12 1.21
C LEU A 2 4.08 0.65 1.42
N VAL A 3 3.94 1.99 1.40
CA VAL A 3 2.65 2.68 1.52
C VAL A 3 2.47 3.55 0.28
N ILE A 4 1.32 3.42 -0.38
CA ILE A 4 0.97 4.20 -1.57
C ILE A 4 -0.30 4.98 -1.26
N GLN A 5 -0.21 6.29 -1.29
CA GLN A 5 -1.31 7.19 -0.90
C GLN A 5 -1.60 8.23 -1.97
N ASP A 6 -2.87 8.62 -2.05
CA ASP A 6 -3.33 9.74 -2.87
C ASP A 6 -3.85 10.85 -1.95
N PRO A 7 -3.06 11.88 -1.66
CA PRO A 7 -3.50 13.00 -0.83
C PRO A 7 -4.53 13.90 -1.52
N ASP A 8 -4.67 13.80 -2.85
CA ASP A 8 -5.62 14.60 -3.63
C ASP A 8 -7.02 13.97 -3.67
N ALA A 9 -7.18 12.75 -3.13
CA ALA A 9 -8.47 12.06 -3.00
C ALA A 9 -8.66 11.60 -1.55
N PRO A 10 -8.84 12.52 -0.60
CA PRO A 10 -8.91 12.14 0.80
C PRO A 10 -10.19 11.37 1.13
N VAL A 11 -10.07 10.41 2.03
CA VAL A 11 -11.19 9.70 2.65
C VAL A 11 -11.34 10.26 4.06
N GLY A 12 -12.39 11.06 4.27
CA GLY A 12 -12.47 11.88 5.47
C GLY A 12 -11.38 12.95 5.46
N ASN A 13 -10.54 12.99 6.49
CA ASN A 13 -9.41 13.91 6.59
C ASN A 13 -8.05 13.21 6.41
N LYS A 14 -8.05 12.01 5.82
CA LYS A 14 -6.83 11.22 5.57
C LYS A 14 -6.67 10.97 4.07
N PRO A 15 -5.43 10.85 3.57
CA PRO A 15 -5.19 10.45 2.17
C PRO A 15 -5.79 9.08 1.87
N ALA A 16 -6.28 8.88 0.65
CA ALA A 16 -6.71 7.57 0.21
C ALA A 16 -5.52 6.62 0.14
N ASN A 17 -5.66 5.43 0.71
CA ASN A 17 -4.61 4.42 0.69
C ASN A 17 -4.80 3.48 -0.51
N HIS A 18 -3.91 3.56 -1.49
CA HIS A 18 -3.92 2.73 -2.69
C HIS A 18 -3.02 1.49 -2.59
N GLY A 19 -2.22 1.38 -1.58
CA GLY A 19 -1.38 0.21 -1.36
C GLY A 19 -0.75 0.21 0.00
N LEU A 20 -0.74 -0.94 0.65
CA LEU A 20 -0.09 -1.17 1.93
C LEU A 20 0.46 -2.59 1.92
N THR A 21 1.78 -2.71 1.91
CA THR A 21 2.44 -4.01 1.79
C THR A 21 3.57 -4.11 2.81
N VAL A 22 3.58 -5.19 3.56
CA VAL A 22 4.61 -5.52 4.54
C VAL A 22 5.27 -6.85 4.20
N ALA A 23 6.29 -7.23 4.98
CA ALA A 23 7.02 -8.47 4.79
C ALA A 23 7.74 -8.55 3.44
N ILE A 24 8.22 -7.41 2.94
CA ILE A 24 9.02 -7.36 1.72
C ILE A 24 10.43 -7.84 2.09
N ASN A 25 10.92 -8.86 1.38
CA ASN A 25 12.26 -9.39 1.59
C ASN A 25 13.29 -8.29 1.24
N PRO A 26 14.18 -7.91 2.16
CA PRO A 26 15.15 -6.84 1.92
C PRO A 26 16.20 -7.18 0.85
N THR A 27 16.31 -8.44 0.47
CA THR A 27 17.23 -8.85 -0.60
C THR A 27 16.66 -8.69 -2.01
N LEU A 28 15.38 -8.34 -2.14
CA LEU A 28 14.78 -8.08 -3.46
C LEU A 28 15.42 -6.85 -4.10
N ALA A 29 15.83 -6.99 -5.35
CA ALA A 29 16.37 -5.88 -6.14
C ALA A 29 15.28 -4.92 -6.62
N GLY A 30 14.03 -5.38 -6.67
CA GLY A 30 12.89 -4.58 -7.10
C GLY A 30 11.62 -5.40 -7.09
N ILE A 31 10.50 -4.76 -7.42
CA ILE A 31 9.19 -5.41 -7.51
C ILE A 31 8.78 -5.42 -8.97
N PRO A 32 8.58 -6.60 -9.57
CA PRO A 32 8.21 -6.70 -10.98
C PRO A 32 6.77 -6.23 -11.22
N GLU A 33 6.41 -6.05 -12.48
CA GLU A 33 5.04 -5.79 -12.89
C GLU A 33 4.11 -6.84 -12.28
N ASN A 34 2.96 -6.41 -11.77
CA ASN A 34 1.99 -7.24 -11.03
C ASN A 34 2.51 -7.80 -9.70
N GLY A 35 3.68 -7.37 -9.24
CA GLY A 35 4.24 -7.84 -7.96
C GLY A 35 3.42 -7.43 -6.75
N LEU A 36 2.65 -6.35 -6.86
CA LEU A 36 1.78 -5.85 -5.77
C LEU A 36 0.32 -6.29 -5.92
N ALA A 37 0.02 -7.20 -6.83
CA ALA A 37 -1.31 -7.79 -6.95
C ALA A 37 -1.61 -8.70 -5.74
N ASP A 38 -2.88 -8.97 -5.50
CA ASP A 38 -3.32 -9.91 -4.47
C ASP A 38 -4.10 -11.06 -5.12
N PRO A 39 -3.60 -12.30 -5.13
CA PRO A 39 -2.31 -12.72 -4.54
C PRO A 39 -1.11 -12.25 -5.34
N SER A 40 0.00 -12.02 -4.63
CA SER A 40 1.25 -11.61 -5.27
C SER A 40 2.03 -12.82 -5.80
N PRO A 41 2.71 -12.70 -6.97
CA PRO A 41 3.67 -13.71 -7.39
C PRO A 41 4.94 -13.74 -6.54
N ILE A 42 5.17 -12.72 -5.71
CA ILE A 42 6.33 -12.68 -4.80
C ILE A 42 5.97 -13.40 -3.50
N PRO A 43 6.71 -14.46 -3.11
CA PRO A 43 6.41 -15.18 -1.88
C PRO A 43 6.58 -14.29 -0.63
N GLY A 44 5.70 -14.48 0.33
CA GLY A 44 5.82 -13.88 1.65
C GLY A 44 5.29 -12.46 1.79
N LEU A 45 4.93 -11.79 0.72
CA LEU A 45 4.33 -10.46 0.80
C LEU A 45 2.95 -10.51 1.49
N LYS A 46 2.69 -9.50 2.32
CA LYS A 46 1.41 -9.36 3.00
C LYS A 46 0.83 -7.98 2.72
N HIS A 47 -0.36 -7.96 2.13
CA HIS A 47 -1.06 -6.72 1.79
C HIS A 47 -2.13 -6.40 2.82
N GLY A 48 -2.22 -5.11 3.18
CA GLY A 48 -3.31 -4.60 3.98
C GLY A 48 -4.47 -4.11 3.13
N LYS A 49 -5.57 -3.73 3.79
CA LYS A 49 -6.73 -3.14 3.13
C LYS A 49 -6.51 -1.65 2.87
N GLY A 50 -6.84 -1.22 1.68
CA GLY A 50 -6.84 0.17 1.26
C GLY A 50 -8.23 0.64 0.82
N VAL A 51 -8.27 1.50 -0.17
CA VAL A 51 -9.51 2.07 -0.71
C VAL A 51 -10.49 1.00 -1.13
N LEU A 52 -11.76 1.18 -0.81
CA LEU A 52 -12.85 0.25 -1.14
C LEU A 52 -12.62 -1.18 -0.63
N GLY A 53 -11.82 -1.33 0.42
CA GLY A 53 -11.45 -2.64 0.96
C GLY A 53 -10.51 -3.44 0.08
N HIS A 54 -9.92 -2.82 -0.93
CA HIS A 54 -9.01 -3.48 -1.86
C HIS A 54 -7.70 -3.89 -1.17
N ARG A 55 -7.23 -5.08 -1.44
CA ARG A 55 -5.92 -5.58 -0.97
C ARG A 55 -4.92 -5.55 -2.12
N GLY A 56 -3.66 -5.25 -1.80
CA GLY A 56 -2.65 -5.03 -2.81
C GLY A 56 -2.77 -3.64 -3.42
N TYR A 57 -2.06 -3.41 -4.52
CA TYR A 57 -2.06 -2.11 -5.19
C TYR A 57 -3.34 -1.89 -5.98
N ALA A 58 -4.05 -0.82 -5.65
CA ALA A 58 -5.16 -0.31 -6.47
C ALA A 58 -4.63 0.82 -7.34
N GLY A 59 -4.68 0.65 -8.65
CA GLY A 59 -4.24 1.66 -9.60
C GLY A 59 -5.03 2.96 -9.48
N PRO A 60 -4.56 4.04 -10.14
CA PRO A 60 -5.24 5.32 -10.09
C PRO A 60 -6.63 5.23 -10.72
N LEU A 61 -7.62 5.80 -10.03
CA LEU A 61 -9.00 5.92 -10.49
C LEU A 61 -9.41 7.39 -10.41
N PRO A 62 -8.81 8.28 -11.23
CA PRO A 62 -9.06 9.71 -11.13
C PRO A 62 -10.51 10.03 -11.54
N MET A 63 -11.16 10.88 -10.75
CA MET A 63 -12.47 11.41 -11.08
C MET A 63 -12.33 12.56 -12.05
N ARG A 64 -13.22 12.63 -13.05
CA ARG A 64 -13.16 13.62 -14.13
C ARG A 64 -13.06 15.07 -13.65
N SER A 65 -13.72 15.39 -12.54
CA SER A 65 -13.80 16.77 -12.04
C SER A 65 -12.64 17.18 -11.13
N HIS A 66 -11.74 16.25 -10.79
CA HIS A 66 -10.71 16.48 -9.79
C HIS A 66 -9.35 16.89 -10.37
N GLY A 67 -9.18 16.85 -11.70
CA GLY A 67 -7.89 17.11 -12.32
C GLY A 67 -6.82 16.07 -11.99
N PRO A 68 -5.53 16.40 -12.16
CA PRO A 68 -4.45 15.47 -11.87
C PRO A 68 -4.32 15.17 -10.39
N HIS A 69 -4.02 13.90 -10.06
CA HIS A 69 -3.74 13.47 -8.70
C HIS A 69 -2.27 13.12 -8.55
N THR A 70 -1.72 13.37 -7.36
CA THR A 70 -0.38 12.96 -6.99
C THR A 70 -0.48 11.66 -6.18
N TYR A 71 0.31 10.65 -6.57
CA TYR A 71 0.40 9.40 -5.83
C TYR A 71 1.76 9.35 -5.13
N VAL A 72 1.75 9.20 -3.81
CA VAL A 72 2.96 9.20 -3.00
C VAL A 72 3.31 7.77 -2.64
N PHE A 73 4.52 7.34 -3.02
CA PHE A 73 5.07 6.03 -2.69
C PHE A 73 6.09 6.21 -1.58
N GLN A 74 5.84 5.58 -0.44
CA GLN A 74 6.73 5.65 0.73
C GLN A 74 7.22 4.26 1.08
N LEU A 75 8.55 4.08 1.01
CA LEU A 75 9.18 2.81 1.35
C LEU A 75 9.93 2.96 2.67
N PHE A 76 9.56 2.15 3.65
CA PHE A 76 10.16 2.17 4.99
C PHE A 76 10.98 0.90 5.23
N ALA A 77 12.23 1.08 5.62
CA ALA A 77 13.03 -0.02 6.15
C ALA A 77 12.73 -0.15 7.65
N LEU A 78 12.31 -1.34 8.06
CA LEU A 78 11.96 -1.61 9.45
C LEU A 78 13.06 -2.43 10.12
N ASP A 79 13.29 -2.19 11.41
CA ASP A 79 14.27 -2.92 12.20
C ASP A 79 13.74 -4.24 12.77
N GLN A 80 12.45 -4.51 12.59
CA GLN A 80 11.81 -5.76 13.01
C GLN A 80 10.65 -6.10 12.10
N ARG A 81 10.29 -7.38 12.07
CA ARG A 81 9.14 -7.85 11.33
C ARG A 81 7.86 -7.45 12.06
N LEU A 82 6.87 -6.95 11.31
CA LEU A 82 5.55 -6.66 11.86
C LEU A 82 4.67 -7.91 11.82
N ASP A 83 4.08 -8.25 12.96
CA ASP A 83 3.10 -9.33 13.08
C ASP A 83 1.70 -8.70 13.07
N LEU A 84 1.05 -8.71 11.92
CA LEU A 84 -0.23 -8.05 11.68
C LEU A 84 -1.30 -9.07 11.28
N PRO A 85 -2.57 -8.86 11.66
CA PRO A 85 -3.66 -9.72 11.21
C PRO A 85 -3.85 -9.60 9.70
N ASP A 86 -4.49 -10.61 9.07
CA ASP A 86 -4.68 -10.66 7.62
C ASP A 86 -5.52 -9.50 7.07
N THR A 87 -6.30 -8.85 7.92
CA THR A 87 -7.21 -7.76 7.54
C THR A 87 -6.70 -6.39 7.99
N PHE A 88 -5.40 -6.26 8.23
CA PHE A 88 -4.84 -5.03 8.76
C PHE A 88 -5.04 -3.83 7.83
N THR A 89 -5.15 -2.64 8.43
CA THR A 89 -5.22 -1.35 7.73
C THR A 89 -4.02 -0.49 8.10
N LEU A 90 -3.86 0.65 7.43
CA LEU A 90 -2.77 1.57 7.73
C LEU A 90 -2.88 2.11 9.17
N ASP A 91 -4.10 2.35 9.67
CA ASP A 91 -4.31 2.83 11.04
C ASP A 91 -3.85 1.83 12.11
N GLU A 92 -3.87 0.54 11.79
CA GLU A 92 -3.44 -0.54 12.67
C GLU A 92 -1.94 -0.84 12.54
N THR A 93 -1.25 -0.16 11.64
CA THR A 93 0.15 -0.43 11.34
C THR A 93 1.04 0.56 12.07
N PRO A 94 2.00 0.10 12.90
CA PRO A 94 2.96 1.00 13.51
C PRO A 94 3.81 1.68 12.44
N MET A 95 3.81 3.01 12.44
CA MET A 95 4.65 3.79 11.52
C MET A 95 5.97 4.15 12.18
N PRO A 96 7.08 4.06 11.45
CA PRO A 96 8.38 4.47 11.94
C PRO A 96 8.48 5.98 12.16
#